data_a4b9c877631254f53e92aa134d5817ac
#
_entry.id   a4b9c877631254f53e92aa134d5817ac
#
_cell.length_a   1.000
_cell.length_b   1.000
_cell.length_c   1.000
_cell.angle_alpha   90.00
_cell.angle_beta   90.00
_cell.angle_gamma   90.00
#
_symmetry.space_group_name_H-M   'P 1'
#
loop_
_entity.id
_entity.type
_entity.pdbx_description
1 polymer ?
#
loop_
_entity_poly.entity_id
_entity_poly.type
_entity_poly.pdbx_seq_one_letter_code
_entity_poly.pdbx_strand_id
1 'polypeptide(L)'
;MYKRQFYNWGHHKINDGYSEGEQPSPFLFYSDDHNTGIQLYQSFRLVKGNTFTAGVDYKNWGGHAWNDSIKGTIGEVVDKSVHEVAGYAIMQQDLFDILSLNAGVRYEHSSAYGGEWVPQAGFAIRPFEGNTIRASVSKGFRSPNIREMYMWGAANADLKPESMVNYEVAVGQSFLGGDLYTELTAFFIDGKDMIYSVSVNGDGRPPYKNLNTGTFTNKGIEFEARYQICKNLNLDMNYSYLHMSKPIPGAPGHKFYAGVTYMPGRFTLNVNMQSVFDLYTDAECSKKEDFTTLNAKVAYRFGTRDKGLNLLSLIHIS
;
A
#
# COMPACT_ATOMS: atom_id res chain seq x y z
N MET A 1 -17.87 -21.10 2.04
CA MET A 1 -16.42 -21.43 2.21
C MET A 1 -15.67 -20.97 0.99
N TYR A 2 -14.56 -20.28 1.19
CA TYR A 2 -13.69 -19.83 0.12
C TYR A 2 -12.32 -20.51 0.27
N LYS A 3 -11.76 -20.96 -0.87
CA LYS A 3 -10.43 -21.55 -0.95
C LYS A 3 -9.67 -20.88 -2.09
N ARG A 4 -8.48 -20.39 -1.80
CA ARG A 4 -7.52 -19.90 -2.79
C ARG A 4 -6.20 -20.63 -2.60
N GLN A 5 -5.58 -21.01 -3.69
CA GLN A 5 -4.21 -21.56 -3.71
C GLN A 5 -3.43 -20.89 -4.84
N PHE A 6 -2.15 -20.72 -4.63
CA PHE A 6 -1.25 -20.16 -5.64
C PHE A 6 0.13 -20.81 -5.52
N TYR A 7 0.79 -20.84 -6.65
CA TYR A 7 2.19 -21.23 -6.79
C TYR A 7 2.84 -20.34 -7.84
N ASN A 8 3.90 -19.63 -7.44
CA ASN A 8 4.71 -18.80 -8.33
C ASN A 8 6.17 -19.23 -8.15
N TRP A 9 6.90 -19.30 -9.23
CA TRP A 9 8.35 -19.43 -9.20
C TRP A 9 8.96 -18.48 -10.23
N GLY A 10 10.21 -18.07 -10.00
CA GLY A 10 10.96 -17.21 -10.88
C GLY A 10 12.40 -17.68 -10.99
N HIS A 11 12.99 -17.51 -12.18
CA HIS A 11 14.41 -17.62 -12.40
C HIS A 11 14.91 -16.26 -12.87
N HIS A 12 15.83 -15.67 -12.12
CA HIS A 12 16.35 -14.33 -12.41
C HIS A 12 17.84 -14.42 -12.73
N LYS A 13 18.24 -13.61 -13.70
CA LYS A 13 19.64 -13.35 -14.05
C LYS A 13 19.84 -11.84 -14.10
N ILE A 14 20.74 -11.35 -13.28
CA ILE A 14 21.06 -9.93 -13.19
C ILE A 14 22.51 -9.72 -13.62
N ASN A 15 22.69 -8.82 -14.56
CA ASN A 15 23.99 -8.33 -15.00
C ASN A 15 24.02 -6.83 -14.69
N ASP A 16 24.75 -6.45 -13.66
CA ASP A 16 24.70 -5.13 -13.06
C ASP A 16 25.99 -4.32 -13.31
N GLY A 17 25.92 -3.00 -13.04
CA GLY A 17 27.05 -2.09 -13.18
C GLY A 17 27.18 -1.46 -14.56
N TYR A 18 26.08 -1.37 -15.33
CA TYR A 18 26.05 -0.74 -16.65
C TYR A 18 25.34 0.62 -16.67
N SER A 19 24.95 1.15 -15.53
CA SER A 19 24.43 2.51 -15.42
C SER A 19 25.57 3.54 -15.60
N GLU A 20 25.20 4.76 -15.97
CA GLU A 20 26.18 5.85 -16.15
C GLU A 20 26.97 6.09 -14.86
N GLY A 21 28.31 6.05 -14.95
CA GLY A 21 29.22 6.19 -13.81
C GLY A 21 29.51 4.92 -13.02
N GLU A 22 28.88 3.79 -13.35
CA GLU A 22 29.14 2.51 -12.72
C GLU A 22 30.22 1.68 -13.46
N GLN A 23 30.71 0.63 -12.80
CA GLN A 23 31.60 -0.36 -13.40
C GLN A 23 30.91 -1.72 -13.43
N PRO A 24 30.98 -2.48 -14.54
CA PRO A 24 30.39 -3.81 -14.63
C PRO A 24 30.82 -4.72 -13.48
N SER A 25 29.86 -5.39 -12.86
CA SER A 25 30.12 -6.37 -11.82
C SER A 25 30.96 -7.52 -12.35
N PRO A 26 31.95 -8.05 -11.57
CA PRO A 26 32.80 -9.16 -11.99
C PRO A 26 32.06 -10.50 -11.96
N PHE A 27 30.77 -10.52 -11.69
CA PHE A 27 29.93 -11.72 -11.60
C PHE A 27 28.53 -11.41 -12.15
N LEU A 28 27.83 -12.49 -12.51
CA LEU A 28 26.40 -12.48 -12.78
C LEU A 28 25.69 -12.99 -11.54
N PHE A 29 24.66 -12.26 -11.10
CA PHE A 29 23.81 -12.73 -10.00
C PHE A 29 22.64 -13.54 -10.57
N TYR A 30 22.40 -14.70 -9.97
CA TYR A 30 21.25 -15.56 -10.28
C TYR A 30 20.41 -15.78 -9.04
N SER A 31 19.10 -15.94 -9.23
CA SER A 31 18.22 -16.45 -8.19
C SER A 31 17.09 -17.30 -8.76
N ASP A 32 16.81 -18.38 -8.04
CA ASP A 32 15.59 -19.19 -8.18
C ASP A 32 14.72 -18.95 -6.97
N ASP A 33 13.56 -18.34 -7.15
CA ASP A 33 12.64 -18.01 -6.07
C ASP A 33 11.28 -18.68 -6.25
N HIS A 34 10.61 -18.89 -5.13
CA HIS A 34 9.27 -19.46 -5.09
C HIS A 34 8.38 -18.75 -4.08
N ASN A 35 7.08 -18.77 -4.35
CA ASN A 35 6.05 -18.29 -3.45
C ASN A 35 4.79 -19.13 -3.61
N THR A 36 4.45 -19.90 -2.58
CA THR A 36 3.35 -20.87 -2.58
C THR A 36 2.44 -20.58 -1.41
N GLY A 37 1.14 -20.71 -1.56
CA GLY A 37 0.23 -20.53 -0.44
C GLY A 37 -1.16 -21.11 -0.62
N ILE A 38 -1.81 -21.28 0.53
CA ILE A 38 -3.22 -21.71 0.65
C ILE A 38 -3.90 -20.74 1.62
N GLN A 39 -5.09 -20.30 1.24
CA GLN A 39 -5.97 -19.48 2.06
C GLN A 39 -7.32 -20.15 2.13
N LEU A 40 -7.83 -20.34 3.34
CA LEU A 40 -9.14 -20.92 3.60
C LEU A 40 -9.90 -20.03 4.55
N TYR A 41 -11.13 -19.63 4.20
CA TYR A 41 -11.99 -18.95 5.14
C TYR A 41 -13.45 -19.29 4.96
N GLN A 42 -14.20 -19.07 6.02
CA GLN A 42 -15.64 -19.24 6.06
C GLN A 42 -16.27 -18.02 6.73
N SER A 43 -17.33 -17.50 6.09
CA SER A 43 -18.18 -16.46 6.68
C SER A 43 -19.49 -17.05 7.16
N PHE A 44 -19.94 -16.56 8.31
CA PHE A 44 -21.17 -16.97 8.99
C PHE A 44 -22.03 -15.75 9.29
N ARG A 45 -23.33 -15.93 9.32
CA ARG A 45 -24.30 -14.98 9.86
C ARG A 45 -24.93 -15.58 11.09
N LEU A 46 -24.46 -15.17 12.27
CA LEU A 46 -24.87 -15.75 13.53
C LEU A 46 -26.18 -15.13 14.05
N VAL A 47 -26.34 -13.83 13.88
CA VAL A 47 -27.52 -13.05 14.23
C VAL A 47 -27.80 -12.01 13.14
N LYS A 48 -28.96 -11.32 13.23
CA LYS A 48 -29.32 -10.26 12.29
C LYS A 48 -28.27 -9.13 12.32
N GLY A 49 -27.85 -8.68 11.13
CA GLY A 49 -26.84 -7.63 10.98
C GLY A 49 -25.39 -8.08 11.25
N ASN A 50 -25.17 -9.36 11.60
CA ASN A 50 -23.84 -9.88 11.89
C ASN A 50 -23.22 -10.59 10.68
N THR A 51 -21.93 -10.38 10.50
CA THR A 51 -21.08 -11.21 9.64
C THR A 51 -19.81 -11.55 10.42
N PHE A 52 -19.61 -12.83 10.70
CA PHE A 52 -18.41 -13.37 11.32
C PHE A 52 -17.62 -14.15 10.29
N THR A 53 -16.35 -13.84 10.12
CA THR A 53 -15.44 -14.54 9.19
C THR A 53 -14.24 -15.05 9.97
N ALA A 54 -13.96 -16.34 9.84
CA ALA A 54 -12.74 -16.95 10.37
C ALA A 54 -11.98 -17.64 9.23
N GLY A 55 -10.66 -17.60 9.30
CA GLY A 55 -9.81 -18.18 8.28
C GLY A 55 -8.43 -18.58 8.77
N VAL A 56 -7.77 -19.36 7.92
CA VAL A 56 -6.38 -19.78 8.10
C VAL A 56 -5.64 -19.63 6.79
N ASP A 57 -4.39 -19.19 6.88
CA ASP A 57 -3.50 -19.01 5.74
C ASP A 57 -2.20 -19.79 6.00
N TYR A 58 -1.68 -20.39 4.97
CA TYR A 58 -0.32 -20.92 4.93
C TYR A 58 0.39 -20.34 3.73
N LYS A 59 1.65 -19.94 3.92
CA LYS A 59 2.51 -19.44 2.86
C LYS A 59 3.91 -19.99 3.05
N ASN A 60 4.54 -20.36 1.94
CA ASN A 60 5.96 -20.69 1.88
C ASN A 60 6.59 -19.88 0.76
N TRP A 61 7.66 -19.18 1.10
CA TRP A 61 8.40 -18.35 0.16
C TRP A 61 9.88 -18.36 0.44
N GLY A 62 10.67 -18.10 -0.59
CA GLY A 62 12.11 -18.13 -0.46
C GLY A 62 12.79 -18.43 -1.76
N GLY A 63 14.03 -18.87 -1.69
CA GLY A 63 14.79 -19.23 -2.87
C GLY A 63 16.27 -19.46 -2.60
N HIS A 64 16.95 -19.82 -3.66
CA HIS A 64 18.40 -19.98 -3.75
C HIS A 64 18.97 -18.87 -4.63
N ALA A 65 20.00 -18.18 -4.16
CA ALA A 65 20.70 -17.16 -4.94
C ALA A 65 22.20 -17.37 -4.90
N TRP A 66 22.86 -17.14 -6.05
CA TRP A 66 24.31 -17.32 -6.20
C TRP A 66 24.91 -16.30 -7.17
N ASN A 67 26.21 -16.10 -7.01
CA ASN A 67 27.02 -15.34 -7.96
C ASN A 67 27.80 -16.31 -8.84
N ASP A 68 27.68 -16.15 -10.15
CA ASP A 68 28.51 -16.85 -11.12
C ASP A 68 29.61 -15.90 -11.61
N SER A 69 30.84 -16.15 -11.20
CA SER A 69 31.98 -15.34 -11.61
C SER A 69 32.26 -15.54 -13.10
N ILE A 70 32.60 -14.44 -13.79
CA ILE A 70 33.05 -14.47 -15.19
C ILE A 70 34.25 -15.42 -15.38
N LYS A 71 34.96 -15.77 -14.30
CA LYS A 71 36.09 -16.74 -14.27
C LYS A 71 35.67 -18.16 -13.88
N GLY A 72 34.37 -18.45 -13.76
CA GLY A 72 33.83 -19.79 -13.52
C GLY A 72 33.77 -20.24 -12.06
N THR A 73 33.87 -19.34 -11.09
CA THR A 73 33.67 -19.64 -9.66
C THR A 73 32.26 -19.32 -9.24
N ILE A 74 31.52 -20.32 -8.74
CA ILE A 74 30.17 -20.11 -8.18
C ILE A 74 30.30 -19.80 -6.70
N GLY A 75 29.70 -18.72 -6.26
CA GLY A 75 29.59 -18.34 -4.85
C GLY A 75 28.13 -18.33 -4.41
N GLU A 76 27.75 -19.22 -3.49
CA GLU A 76 26.44 -19.18 -2.87
C GLU A 76 26.27 -17.88 -2.08
N VAL A 77 25.14 -17.21 -2.26
CA VAL A 77 24.77 -16.00 -1.52
C VAL A 77 23.78 -16.34 -0.42
N VAL A 78 22.72 -17.11 -0.75
CA VAL A 78 21.71 -17.55 0.21
C VAL A 78 20.92 -18.74 -0.36
N ASP A 79 20.57 -19.68 0.52
CA ASP A 79 19.55 -20.70 0.29
C ASP A 79 18.63 -20.74 1.50
N LYS A 80 17.42 -20.15 1.38
CA LYS A 80 16.48 -19.99 2.48
C LYS A 80 15.04 -20.11 2.02
N SER A 81 14.26 -20.78 2.87
CA SER A 81 12.80 -20.89 2.73
C SER A 81 12.14 -20.50 4.04
N VAL A 82 11.09 -19.69 3.97
CA VAL A 82 10.32 -19.18 5.11
C VAL A 82 8.92 -19.74 5.04
N HIS A 83 8.45 -20.28 6.16
CA HIS A 83 7.08 -20.77 6.34
C HIS A 83 6.30 -19.81 7.23
N GLU A 84 5.11 -19.45 6.80
CA GLU A 84 4.20 -18.58 7.53
C GLU A 84 2.85 -19.26 7.67
N VAL A 85 2.32 -19.27 8.89
CA VAL A 85 0.99 -19.79 9.23
C VAL A 85 0.24 -18.69 9.95
N ALA A 86 -0.98 -18.41 9.54
CA ALA A 86 -1.81 -17.44 10.22
C ALA A 86 -3.24 -17.96 10.45
N GLY A 87 -3.80 -17.57 11.60
CA GLY A 87 -5.23 -17.70 11.89
C GLY A 87 -5.82 -16.32 12.15
N TYR A 88 -7.05 -16.10 11.69
CA TYR A 88 -7.73 -14.81 11.90
C TYR A 88 -9.23 -14.97 12.11
N ALA A 89 -9.79 -13.98 12.79
CA ALA A 89 -11.22 -13.81 12.96
C ALA A 89 -11.58 -12.34 12.79
N ILE A 90 -12.67 -12.08 12.06
CA ILE A 90 -13.21 -10.73 11.83
C ILE A 90 -14.71 -10.78 12.08
N MET A 91 -15.20 -9.82 12.84
CA MET A 91 -16.62 -9.64 13.12
C MET A 91 -17.06 -8.25 12.64
N GLN A 92 -18.15 -8.22 11.92
CA GLN A 92 -18.90 -7.01 11.62
C GLN A 92 -20.32 -7.15 12.17
N GLN A 93 -20.82 -6.08 12.80
CA GLN A 93 -22.17 -6.02 13.36
C GLN A 93 -22.82 -4.69 13.00
N ASP A 94 -23.95 -4.76 12.31
CA ASP A 94 -24.82 -3.61 12.05
C ASP A 94 -25.93 -3.58 13.11
N LEU A 95 -26.12 -2.41 13.72
CA LEU A 95 -27.09 -2.16 14.78
C LEU A 95 -28.01 -0.99 14.39
N PHE A 96 -29.31 -1.23 14.38
CA PHE A 96 -30.36 -0.23 14.17
C PHE A 96 -30.21 0.63 12.90
N ASP A 97 -29.56 0.12 11.86
CA ASP A 97 -29.24 0.83 10.60
C ASP A 97 -28.41 2.12 10.78
N ILE A 98 -28.06 2.45 12.03
CA ILE A 98 -27.34 3.68 12.40
C ILE A 98 -25.86 3.40 12.68
N LEU A 99 -25.56 2.28 13.32
CA LEU A 99 -24.22 1.94 13.82
C LEU A 99 -23.72 0.64 13.19
N SER A 100 -22.55 0.71 12.55
CA SER A 100 -21.80 -0.47 12.11
C SER A 100 -20.53 -0.57 12.96
N LEU A 101 -20.31 -1.74 13.57
CA LEU A 101 -19.09 -2.06 14.33
C LEU A 101 -18.28 -3.09 13.56
N ASN A 102 -16.97 -2.98 13.57
CA ASN A 102 -16.07 -4.01 13.08
C ASN A 102 -14.94 -4.24 14.08
N ALA A 103 -14.55 -5.51 14.24
CA ALA A 103 -13.37 -5.88 15.02
C ALA A 103 -12.75 -7.12 14.41
N GLY A 104 -11.44 -7.20 14.43
CA GLY A 104 -10.71 -8.34 13.90
C GLY A 104 -9.38 -8.53 14.58
N VAL A 105 -8.90 -9.76 14.54
CA VAL A 105 -7.56 -10.10 14.99
C VAL A 105 -6.98 -11.19 14.09
N ARG A 106 -5.72 -11.03 13.76
CA ARG A 106 -4.90 -12.04 13.07
C ARG A 106 -3.68 -12.34 13.93
N TYR A 107 -3.37 -13.60 14.08
CA TYR A 107 -2.08 -14.05 14.58
C TYR A 107 -1.34 -14.74 13.45
N GLU A 108 -0.13 -14.31 13.19
CA GLU A 108 0.77 -14.92 12.21
C GLU A 108 2.03 -15.41 12.89
N HIS A 109 2.45 -16.62 12.54
CA HIS A 109 3.71 -17.20 12.98
C HIS A 109 4.58 -17.49 11.76
N SER A 110 5.81 -16.99 11.78
CA SER A 110 6.83 -17.20 10.76
C SER A 110 8.00 -17.97 11.31
N SER A 111 8.55 -18.88 10.51
CA SER A 111 9.78 -19.59 10.84
C SER A 111 11.01 -18.67 10.91
N ALA A 112 10.95 -17.45 10.36
CA ALA A 112 12.04 -16.50 10.30
C ALA A 112 12.07 -15.54 11.50
N TYR A 113 10.90 -15.01 11.94
CA TYR A 113 10.86 -13.93 12.92
C TYR A 113 9.91 -14.20 14.12
N GLY A 114 9.26 -15.38 14.16
CA GLY A 114 8.33 -15.75 15.24
C GLY A 114 6.91 -15.23 15.02
N GLY A 115 6.21 -14.86 16.11
CA GLY A 115 4.79 -14.54 16.09
C GLY A 115 4.48 -13.05 16.09
N GLU A 116 3.43 -12.64 15.36
CA GLU A 116 2.91 -11.29 15.31
C GLU A 116 1.38 -11.25 15.47
N TRP A 117 0.89 -10.33 16.32
CA TRP A 117 -0.52 -10.04 16.50
C TRP A 117 -0.93 -8.79 15.74
N VAL A 118 -2.00 -8.87 14.98
CA VAL A 118 -2.51 -7.81 14.11
C VAL A 118 -3.98 -7.53 14.46
N PRO A 119 -4.28 -6.77 15.50
CA PRO A 119 -5.62 -6.36 15.85
C PRO A 119 -6.09 -5.20 14.99
N GLN A 120 -7.42 -5.14 14.77
CA GLN A 120 -8.12 -3.98 14.21
C GLN A 120 -9.48 -3.81 14.85
N ALA A 121 -9.95 -2.58 14.97
CA ALA A 121 -11.30 -2.24 15.39
C ALA A 121 -11.74 -0.92 14.76
N GLY A 122 -13.05 -0.77 14.54
CA GLY A 122 -13.61 0.46 14.02
C GLY A 122 -15.12 0.51 14.15
N PHE A 123 -15.66 1.68 13.92
CA PHE A 123 -17.10 1.89 13.84
C PHE A 123 -17.44 2.91 12.74
N ALA A 124 -18.67 2.84 12.26
CA ALA A 124 -19.30 3.87 11.46
C ALA A 124 -20.68 4.17 12.05
N ILE A 125 -20.96 5.45 12.32
CA ILE A 125 -22.26 5.90 12.79
C ILE A 125 -22.89 6.85 11.76
N ARG A 126 -24.17 6.72 11.54
CA ARG A 126 -24.99 7.53 10.63
C ARG A 126 -26.05 8.26 11.46
N PRO A 127 -25.69 9.39 12.13
CA PRO A 127 -26.57 10.06 13.10
C PRO A 127 -27.78 10.72 12.45
N PHE A 128 -27.67 11.12 11.19
CA PHE A 128 -28.74 11.72 10.40
C PHE A 128 -28.51 11.46 8.91
N GLU A 129 -29.50 11.78 8.09
CA GLU A 129 -29.48 11.52 6.65
C GLU A 129 -28.27 12.16 5.97
N GLY A 130 -27.60 11.38 5.14
CA GLY A 130 -26.42 11.79 4.37
C GLY A 130 -25.14 11.95 5.19
N ASN A 131 -25.18 11.81 6.54
CA ASN A 131 -23.99 11.92 7.38
C ASN A 131 -23.41 10.53 7.71
N THR A 132 -22.08 10.45 7.74
CA THR A 132 -21.37 9.28 8.22
C THR A 132 -20.12 9.73 8.98
N ILE A 133 -19.97 9.26 10.21
CA ILE A 133 -18.76 9.42 11.01
C ILE A 133 -18.13 8.05 11.17
N ARG A 134 -16.85 7.91 10.84
CA ARG A 134 -16.08 6.67 10.98
C ARG A 134 -14.87 6.91 11.86
N ALA A 135 -14.52 5.92 12.66
CA ALA A 135 -13.23 5.86 13.32
C ALA A 135 -12.69 4.44 13.30
N SER A 136 -11.39 4.31 13.17
CA SER A 136 -10.72 3.02 13.17
C SER A 136 -9.34 3.09 13.82
N VAL A 137 -8.92 1.95 14.36
CA VAL A 137 -7.56 1.67 14.77
C VAL A 137 -7.15 0.32 14.21
N SER A 138 -5.98 0.25 13.59
CA SER A 138 -5.47 -0.98 13.03
C SER A 138 -3.96 -1.08 13.19
N LYS A 139 -3.47 -2.27 13.57
CA LYS A 139 -2.05 -2.59 13.52
C LYS A 139 -1.73 -3.23 12.17
N GLY A 140 -0.62 -2.80 11.55
CA GLY A 140 0.01 -3.46 10.41
C GLY A 140 1.44 -3.84 10.75
N PHE A 141 2.03 -4.76 9.99
CA PHE A 141 3.45 -5.09 10.11
C PHE A 141 4.06 -5.41 8.73
N ARG A 142 5.38 -5.29 8.63
CA ARG A 142 6.18 -5.73 7.49
C ARG A 142 7.21 -6.74 7.95
N SER A 143 7.18 -7.93 7.40
CA SER A 143 8.21 -8.95 7.63
C SER A 143 9.54 -8.51 7.04
N PRO A 144 10.68 -8.73 7.72
CA PRO A 144 11.97 -8.59 7.10
C PRO A 144 12.10 -9.57 5.94
N ASN A 145 12.71 -9.13 4.85
CA ASN A 145 12.92 -9.97 3.68
C ASN A 145 14.24 -10.77 3.77
N ILE A 146 14.41 -11.75 2.89
CA ILE A 146 15.59 -12.61 2.86
C ILE A 146 16.87 -11.79 2.67
N ARG A 147 16.83 -10.73 1.88
CA ARG A 147 17.98 -9.85 1.67
C ARG A 147 18.41 -9.17 2.96
N GLU A 148 17.46 -8.63 3.72
CA GLU A 148 17.72 -7.96 4.99
C GLU A 148 18.25 -8.91 6.05
N MET A 149 17.81 -10.18 6.05
CA MET A 149 18.16 -11.16 7.08
C MET A 149 19.41 -11.97 6.74
N TYR A 150 19.67 -12.29 5.49
CA TYR A 150 20.64 -13.33 5.14
C TYR A 150 21.60 -12.97 4.00
N MET A 151 21.36 -11.90 3.23
CA MET A 151 22.20 -11.60 2.06
C MET A 151 23.14 -10.42 2.35
N TRP A 152 24.40 -10.62 2.00
CA TRP A 152 25.49 -9.64 2.10
C TRP A 152 25.85 -9.15 3.51
N GLY A 153 26.84 -8.27 3.60
CA GLY A 153 27.52 -7.91 4.85
C GLY A 153 26.66 -7.16 5.88
N ALA A 154 25.56 -6.54 5.48
CA ALA A 154 24.65 -5.85 6.40
C ALA A 154 23.54 -6.76 6.97
N ALA A 155 23.46 -8.00 6.53
CA ALA A 155 22.40 -8.94 6.91
C ALA A 155 22.37 -9.22 8.42
N ASN A 156 21.17 -9.43 8.94
CA ASN A 156 20.94 -9.77 10.34
C ASN A 156 19.77 -10.73 10.50
N ALA A 157 20.05 -11.97 10.85
CA ALA A 157 19.05 -13.02 11.03
C ALA A 157 18.14 -12.81 12.25
N ASP A 158 18.49 -11.92 13.17
CA ASP A 158 17.74 -11.62 14.39
C ASP A 158 16.70 -10.50 14.20
N LEU A 159 16.47 -10.04 12.97
CA LEU A 159 15.50 -9.01 12.68
C LEU A 159 14.08 -9.44 13.05
N LYS A 160 13.36 -8.48 13.63
CA LYS A 160 11.92 -8.59 13.92
C LYS A 160 11.10 -7.85 12.86
N PRO A 161 9.81 -8.15 12.74
CA PRO A 161 8.92 -7.35 11.90
C PRO A 161 8.89 -5.89 12.31
N GLU A 162 8.86 -5.00 11.33
CA GLU A 162 8.45 -3.61 11.54
C GLU A 162 6.96 -3.58 11.82
N SER A 163 6.52 -2.73 12.72
CA SER A 163 5.10 -2.59 13.02
C SER A 163 4.65 -1.15 13.02
N MET A 164 3.39 -0.93 12.68
CA MET A 164 2.75 0.38 12.75
C MET A 164 1.32 0.26 13.25
N VAL A 165 0.87 1.28 13.96
CA VAL A 165 -0.54 1.44 14.34
C VAL A 165 -1.07 2.69 13.64
N ASN A 166 -2.15 2.51 12.89
CA ASN A 166 -2.89 3.59 12.25
C ASN A 166 -4.14 3.91 13.05
N TYR A 167 -4.35 5.19 13.33
CA TYR A 167 -5.56 5.76 13.89
C TYR A 167 -6.18 6.68 12.86
N GLU A 168 -7.47 6.53 12.59
CA GLU A 168 -8.18 7.29 11.57
C GLU A 168 -9.55 7.72 12.06
N VAL A 169 -9.94 8.95 11.73
CA VAL A 169 -11.30 9.47 11.92
C VAL A 169 -11.72 10.18 10.64
N ALA A 170 -12.91 9.87 10.14
CA ALA A 170 -13.47 10.47 8.95
C ALA A 170 -14.90 10.93 9.19
N VAL A 171 -15.25 12.08 8.61
CA VAL A 171 -16.60 12.65 8.60
C VAL A 171 -17.01 12.91 7.16
N GLY A 172 -18.01 12.18 6.70
CA GLY A 172 -18.61 12.33 5.37
C GLY A 172 -20.02 12.94 5.48
N GLN A 173 -20.35 13.81 4.53
CA GLN A 173 -21.67 14.42 4.43
C GLN A 173 -22.12 14.55 2.99
N SER A 174 -23.35 14.09 2.73
CA SER A 174 -24.07 14.36 1.49
C SER A 174 -24.96 15.58 1.65
N PHE A 175 -24.94 16.46 0.65
CA PHE A 175 -25.74 17.68 0.55
C PHE A 175 -26.54 17.66 -0.77
N LEU A 176 -27.46 18.61 -0.93
CA LEU A 176 -28.20 18.85 -2.17
C LEU A 176 -28.93 17.58 -2.68
N GLY A 177 -29.55 16.81 -1.75
CA GLY A 177 -30.24 15.57 -2.12
C GLY A 177 -29.34 14.43 -2.56
N GLY A 178 -28.02 14.48 -2.25
CA GLY A 178 -27.01 13.50 -2.65
C GLY A 178 -26.14 13.94 -3.82
N ASP A 179 -26.45 15.07 -4.47
CA ASP A 179 -25.66 15.57 -5.60
C ASP A 179 -24.25 16.03 -5.21
N LEU A 180 -24.06 16.50 -3.97
CA LEU A 180 -22.74 16.85 -3.43
C LEU A 180 -22.41 15.95 -2.24
N TYR A 181 -21.28 15.24 -2.32
CA TYR A 181 -20.67 14.52 -1.21
C TYR A 181 -19.33 15.14 -0.86
N THR A 182 -19.08 15.31 0.44
CA THR A 182 -17.77 15.73 0.97
C THR A 182 -17.35 14.80 2.09
N GLU A 183 -16.04 14.57 2.22
CA GLU A 183 -15.45 13.82 3.33
C GLU A 183 -14.15 14.48 3.78
N LEU A 184 -13.97 14.56 5.09
CA LEU A 184 -12.72 14.97 5.74
C LEU A 184 -12.23 13.80 6.61
N THR A 185 -11.01 13.38 6.36
CA THR A 185 -10.32 12.34 7.13
C THR A 185 -9.10 12.93 7.80
N ALA A 186 -8.87 12.56 9.06
CA ALA A 186 -7.62 12.81 9.78
C ALA A 186 -7.02 11.48 10.20
N PHE A 187 -5.70 11.33 10.06
CA PHE A 187 -4.99 10.10 10.42
C PHE A 187 -3.70 10.38 11.19
N PHE A 188 -3.32 9.39 11.99
CA PHE A 188 -2.06 9.35 12.71
C PHE A 188 -1.50 7.93 12.67
N ILE A 189 -0.24 7.79 12.25
CA ILE A 189 0.48 6.52 12.14
C ILE A 189 1.68 6.57 13.07
N ASP A 190 1.77 5.60 13.98
CA ASP A 190 2.92 5.38 14.87
C ASP A 190 3.64 4.09 14.46
N GLY A 191 4.87 4.23 13.96
CA GLY A 191 5.70 3.12 13.47
C GLY A 191 6.87 2.83 14.41
N LYS A 192 7.15 1.52 14.59
CA LYS A 192 8.20 0.99 15.46
C LYS A 192 8.98 -0.11 14.78
N ASP A 193 10.18 -0.37 15.32
CA ASP A 193 11.07 -1.45 14.89
C ASP A 193 11.44 -1.37 13.39
N MET A 194 11.47 -0.14 12.84
CA MET A 194 11.88 0.07 11.44
C MET A 194 13.30 -0.43 11.23
N ILE A 195 13.49 -1.15 10.14
CA ILE A 195 14.77 -1.76 9.78
C ILE A 195 15.62 -0.73 9.03
N TYR A 196 16.73 -0.34 9.63
CA TYR A 196 17.73 0.51 9.01
C TYR A 196 19.10 -0.17 8.96
N SER A 197 19.84 0.11 7.90
CA SER A 197 21.25 -0.26 7.82
C SER A 197 22.08 0.78 8.56
N VAL A 198 22.67 0.37 9.69
CA VAL A 198 23.36 1.26 10.63
C VAL A 198 24.85 0.91 10.64
N SER A 199 25.72 1.93 10.66
CA SER A 199 27.16 1.75 10.85
C SER A 199 27.45 1.08 12.18
N VAL A 200 28.18 -0.03 12.17
CA VAL A 200 28.54 -0.78 13.37
C VAL A 200 29.43 0.03 14.31
N ASN A 201 30.27 0.90 13.76
CA ASN A 201 31.19 1.74 14.51
C ASN A 201 30.56 3.09 14.96
N GLY A 202 29.34 3.40 14.50
CA GLY A 202 28.64 4.65 14.79
C GLY A 202 29.21 5.90 14.10
N ASP A 203 30.14 5.74 13.15
CA ASP A 203 30.84 6.81 12.43
C ASP A 203 30.25 7.05 11.01
N GLY A 204 29.15 6.40 10.66
CA GLY A 204 28.51 6.49 9.35
C GLY A 204 29.25 5.73 8.24
N ARG A 205 30.27 4.92 8.55
CA ARG A 205 31.06 4.15 7.59
C ARG A 205 30.86 2.65 7.73
N PRO A 206 31.21 1.88 6.70
CA PRO A 206 31.19 0.40 6.79
C PRO A 206 32.08 -0.12 7.93
N PRO A 207 31.77 -1.28 8.50
CA PRO A 207 30.68 -2.19 8.14
C PRO A 207 29.31 -1.72 8.64
N TYR A 208 28.26 -2.07 7.90
CA TYR A 208 26.87 -1.82 8.27
C TYR A 208 26.20 -3.09 8.76
N LYS A 209 25.16 -2.94 9.60
CA LYS A 209 24.27 -4.02 10.02
C LYS A 209 22.82 -3.54 10.03
N ASN A 210 21.91 -4.38 9.53
CA ASN A 210 20.47 -4.12 9.59
C ASN A 210 19.97 -4.31 11.03
N LEU A 211 19.31 -3.30 11.60
CA LEU A 211 18.81 -3.30 12.98
C LEU A 211 17.39 -2.71 13.03
N ASN A 212 16.58 -3.24 13.95
CA ASN A 212 15.27 -2.69 14.30
C ASN A 212 15.44 -1.49 15.27
N THR A 213 15.86 -0.36 14.77
CA THR A 213 16.17 0.84 15.60
C THR A 213 15.30 2.03 15.29
N GLY A 214 14.49 1.92 14.23
CA GLY A 214 13.71 3.04 13.73
C GLY A 214 12.34 3.17 14.38
N THR A 215 11.95 4.42 14.65
CA THR A 215 10.58 4.82 14.91
C THR A 215 10.22 5.96 13.98
N PHE A 216 8.95 6.08 13.60
CA PHE A 216 8.46 7.23 12.87
C PHE A 216 7.02 7.54 13.26
N THR A 217 6.61 8.79 13.07
CA THR A 217 5.21 9.20 13.16
C THR A 217 4.84 9.96 11.91
N ASN A 218 3.73 9.57 11.30
CA ASN A 218 3.14 10.27 10.18
C ASN A 218 1.74 10.72 10.57
N LYS A 219 1.34 11.92 10.18
CA LYS A 219 0.00 12.46 10.43
C LYS A 219 -0.44 13.31 9.28
N GLY A 220 -1.72 13.34 9.05
CA GLY A 220 -2.23 14.13 7.95
C GLY A 220 -3.73 14.27 7.95
N ILE A 221 -4.18 14.99 6.95
CA ILE A 221 -5.60 15.18 6.64
C ILE A 221 -5.83 14.90 5.15
N GLU A 222 -6.99 14.37 4.84
CA GLU A 222 -7.46 14.15 3.47
C GLU A 222 -8.84 14.77 3.34
N PHE A 223 -9.08 15.46 2.24
CA PHE A 223 -10.37 16.01 1.88
C PHE A 223 -10.78 15.46 0.51
N GLU A 224 -12.02 15.02 0.40
CA GLU A 224 -12.64 14.60 -0.84
C GLU A 224 -13.95 15.35 -1.06
N ALA A 225 -14.20 15.77 -2.31
CA ALA A 225 -15.49 16.27 -2.74
C ALA A 225 -15.86 15.69 -4.10
N ARG A 226 -17.12 15.25 -4.24
CA ARG A 226 -17.73 14.82 -5.50
C ARG A 226 -19.03 15.60 -5.68
N TYR A 227 -19.16 16.28 -6.80
CA TYR A 227 -20.34 17.09 -7.07
C TYR A 227 -20.90 16.80 -8.46
N GLN A 228 -22.12 16.27 -8.50
CA GLN A 228 -22.92 16.16 -9.70
C GLN A 228 -23.70 17.46 -9.93
N ILE A 229 -23.07 18.44 -10.60
CA ILE A 229 -23.64 19.77 -10.83
C ILE A 229 -24.95 19.67 -11.64
N CYS A 230 -24.98 18.75 -12.59
CA CYS A 230 -26.19 18.34 -13.30
C CYS A 230 -26.00 16.92 -13.85
N LYS A 231 -27.04 16.35 -14.49
CA LYS A 231 -27.02 14.96 -15.01
C LYS A 231 -25.80 14.60 -15.88
N ASN A 232 -25.19 15.59 -16.51
CA ASN A 232 -24.10 15.38 -17.46
C ASN A 232 -22.79 16.03 -17.03
N LEU A 233 -22.72 16.68 -15.87
CA LEU A 233 -21.53 17.42 -15.42
C LEU A 233 -21.18 17.05 -13.98
N ASN A 234 -20.02 16.41 -13.81
CA ASN A 234 -19.47 16.01 -12.54
C ASN A 234 -18.15 16.73 -12.27
N LEU A 235 -17.92 17.10 -11.03
CA LEU A 235 -16.68 17.63 -10.48
C LEU A 235 -16.19 16.67 -9.39
N ASP A 236 -14.92 16.29 -9.46
CA ASP A 236 -14.22 15.50 -8.45
C ASP A 236 -13.02 16.29 -7.95
N MET A 237 -12.81 16.33 -6.64
CA MET A 237 -11.69 17.03 -6.02
C MET A 237 -11.16 16.22 -4.83
N ASN A 238 -9.83 16.10 -4.73
CA ASN A 238 -9.15 15.50 -3.60
C ASN A 238 -7.97 16.37 -3.19
N TYR A 239 -7.74 16.46 -1.90
CA TYR A 239 -6.56 17.09 -1.34
C TYR A 239 -6.04 16.22 -0.19
N SER A 240 -4.73 16.01 -0.12
CA SER A 240 -4.08 15.36 1.00
C SER A 240 -2.88 16.18 1.48
N TYR A 241 -2.74 16.23 2.79
CA TYR A 241 -1.57 16.75 3.50
C TYR A 241 -0.95 15.64 4.34
N LEU A 242 0.36 15.43 4.21
CA LEU A 242 1.13 14.44 4.95
C LEU A 242 2.33 15.12 5.63
N HIS A 243 2.38 15.03 6.95
CA HIS A 243 3.55 15.36 7.73
C HIS A 243 4.25 14.09 8.18
N MET A 244 5.53 13.94 7.84
CA MET A 244 6.38 12.81 8.19
C MET A 244 7.45 13.27 9.18
N SER A 245 7.58 12.57 10.32
CA SER A 245 8.70 12.81 11.26
C SER A 245 10.04 12.40 10.68
N LYS A 246 10.04 11.46 9.75
CA LYS A 246 11.18 11.03 8.95
C LYS A 246 10.76 11.03 7.48
N PRO A 247 11.16 12.02 6.69
CA PRO A 247 10.85 12.08 5.26
C PRO A 247 11.39 10.86 4.51
N ILE A 248 10.65 10.44 3.51
CA ILE A 248 11.07 9.39 2.58
C ILE A 248 10.90 9.88 1.13
N PRO A 249 11.76 9.45 0.19
CA PRO A 249 11.61 9.77 -1.22
C PRO A 249 10.29 9.25 -1.78
N GLY A 250 9.71 9.99 -2.71
CA GLY A 250 8.50 9.59 -3.41
C GLY A 250 7.18 9.85 -2.64
N ALA A 251 7.22 10.32 -1.38
CA ALA A 251 6.04 10.68 -0.61
C ALA A 251 5.90 12.22 -0.53
N PRO A 252 4.89 12.82 -1.21
CA PRO A 252 4.72 14.27 -1.21
C PRO A 252 4.10 14.76 0.10
N GLY A 253 4.48 15.99 0.52
CA GLY A 253 3.85 16.69 1.64
C GLY A 253 2.42 17.11 1.34
N HIS A 254 2.14 17.52 0.08
CA HIS A 254 0.82 17.90 -0.39
C HIS A 254 0.52 17.29 -1.76
N LYS A 255 -0.70 16.83 -1.92
CA LYS A 255 -1.24 16.37 -3.20
C LYS A 255 -2.63 16.93 -3.42
N PHE A 256 -2.83 17.56 -4.57
CA PHE A 256 -4.12 18.09 -4.98
C PHE A 256 -4.53 17.47 -6.32
N TYR A 257 -5.79 17.10 -6.42
CA TYR A 257 -6.44 16.65 -7.65
C TYR A 257 -7.75 17.37 -7.86
N ALA A 258 -8.02 17.81 -9.09
CA ALA A 258 -9.34 18.26 -9.51
C ALA A 258 -9.65 17.75 -10.91
N GLY A 259 -10.85 17.24 -11.11
CA GLY A 259 -11.32 16.70 -12.38
C GLY A 259 -12.74 17.16 -12.71
N VAL A 260 -12.98 17.47 -13.97
CA VAL A 260 -14.30 17.79 -14.51
C VAL A 260 -14.64 16.78 -15.61
N THR A 261 -15.79 16.15 -15.48
CA THR A 261 -16.32 15.23 -16.50
C THR A 261 -17.64 15.77 -17.03
N TYR A 262 -17.67 16.04 -18.34
CA TYR A 262 -18.88 16.49 -19.04
C TYR A 262 -19.30 15.45 -20.10
N MET A 263 -20.56 15.02 -20.04
CA MET A 263 -21.11 13.92 -20.85
C MET A 263 -22.29 14.39 -21.71
N PRO A 264 -22.08 15.25 -22.73
CA PRO A 264 -23.15 15.69 -23.64
C PRO A 264 -23.51 14.60 -24.64
N GLY A 265 -24.62 13.91 -24.44
CA GLY A 265 -25.14 12.88 -25.35
C GLY A 265 -24.21 11.68 -25.49
N ARG A 266 -23.52 11.55 -26.62
CA ARG A 266 -22.59 10.43 -26.91
C ARG A 266 -21.12 10.76 -26.62
N PHE A 267 -20.83 12.00 -26.28
CA PHE A 267 -19.47 12.40 -25.92
C PHE A 267 -19.21 12.26 -24.41
N THR A 268 -17.98 11.96 -24.07
CA THR A 268 -17.44 12.12 -22.71
C THR A 268 -16.18 12.96 -22.82
N LEU A 269 -16.20 14.10 -22.19
CA LEU A 269 -15.07 15.03 -22.07
C LEU A 269 -14.62 14.98 -20.61
N ASN A 270 -13.35 14.73 -20.36
CA ASN A 270 -12.76 14.78 -19.02
C ASN A 270 -11.49 15.61 -19.08
N VAL A 271 -11.38 16.57 -18.17
CA VAL A 271 -10.14 17.31 -17.93
C VAL A 271 -9.81 17.17 -16.46
N ASN A 272 -8.59 16.82 -16.14
CA ASN A 272 -8.15 16.73 -14.77
C ASN A 272 -6.73 17.29 -14.59
N MET A 273 -6.48 17.78 -13.41
CA MET A 273 -5.21 18.33 -12.96
C MET A 273 -4.78 17.59 -11.69
N GLN A 274 -3.50 17.26 -11.60
CA GLN A 274 -2.88 16.78 -10.38
C GLN A 274 -1.65 17.63 -10.09
N SER A 275 -1.59 18.21 -8.88
CA SER A 275 -0.43 18.94 -8.38
C SER A 275 0.16 18.22 -7.18
N VAL A 276 1.48 18.16 -7.14
CA VAL A 276 2.26 17.54 -6.08
C VAL A 276 3.26 18.58 -5.59
N PHE A 277 3.35 18.74 -4.26
CA PHE A 277 4.26 19.70 -3.65
C PHE A 277 5.05 19.01 -2.52
N ASP A 278 6.21 19.54 -2.25
CA ASP A 278 7.11 19.03 -1.21
C ASP A 278 7.50 17.57 -1.42
N LEU A 279 7.73 17.14 -2.66
CA LEU A 279 8.15 15.78 -2.99
C LEU A 279 9.65 15.66 -2.89
N TYR A 280 10.16 14.81 -1.98
CA TYR A 280 11.57 14.47 -1.94
C TYR A 280 11.93 13.51 -3.08
N THR A 281 12.92 13.90 -3.90
CA THR A 281 13.33 13.17 -5.12
C THR A 281 14.68 12.47 -4.99
N ASP A 282 15.45 12.79 -3.97
CA ASP A 282 16.74 12.19 -3.66
C ASP A 282 16.67 11.26 -2.42
N ALA A 283 17.58 10.30 -2.33
CA ALA A 283 17.62 9.32 -1.23
C ALA A 283 17.89 9.96 0.13
N GLU A 284 18.62 11.07 0.18
CA GLU A 284 18.94 11.83 1.39
C GLU A 284 17.82 12.76 1.84
N CYS A 285 16.71 12.85 1.09
CA CYS A 285 15.62 13.80 1.34
C CYS A 285 16.07 15.26 1.49
N SER A 286 17.05 15.67 0.70
CA SER A 286 17.62 17.02 0.69
C SER A 286 17.00 17.92 -0.38
N LYS A 287 16.50 17.31 -1.47
CA LYS A 287 15.93 18.01 -2.62
C LYS A 287 14.42 17.78 -2.68
N LYS A 288 13.67 18.89 -2.77
CA LYS A 288 12.22 18.87 -2.99
C LYS A 288 11.88 19.34 -4.39
N GLU A 289 10.88 18.73 -4.99
CA GLU A 289 10.33 19.12 -6.27
C GLU A 289 8.82 19.24 -6.21
N ASP A 290 8.30 20.21 -6.97
CA ASP A 290 6.88 20.45 -7.16
C ASP A 290 6.57 20.28 -8.65
N PHE A 291 5.46 19.66 -8.96
CA PHE A 291 5.00 19.57 -10.34
C PHE A 291 3.48 19.51 -10.44
N THR A 292 2.99 19.89 -11.62
CA THR A 292 1.57 19.78 -11.95
C THR A 292 1.41 19.11 -13.30
N THR A 293 0.53 18.12 -13.37
CA THR A 293 0.15 17.47 -14.61
C THR A 293 -1.27 17.83 -14.99
N LEU A 294 -1.53 18.03 -16.28
CA LEU A 294 -2.85 18.27 -16.85
C LEU A 294 -3.16 17.18 -17.86
N ASN A 295 -4.32 16.55 -17.71
CA ASN A 295 -4.78 15.52 -18.63
C ASN A 295 -6.12 15.91 -19.24
N ALA A 296 -6.30 15.64 -20.52
CA ALA A 296 -7.58 15.76 -21.20
C ALA A 296 -7.93 14.46 -21.93
N LYS A 297 -9.18 14.07 -21.86
CA LYS A 297 -9.72 12.88 -22.50
C LYS A 297 -10.99 13.24 -23.24
N VAL A 298 -11.08 12.81 -24.50
CA VAL A 298 -12.31 12.87 -25.30
C VAL A 298 -12.66 11.46 -25.72
N ALA A 299 -13.88 11.04 -25.44
CA ALA A 299 -14.42 9.77 -25.92
C ALA A 299 -15.75 9.99 -26.65
N TYR A 300 -15.97 9.26 -27.71
CA TYR A 300 -17.23 9.21 -28.45
C TYR A 300 -17.74 7.78 -28.50
N ARG A 301 -19.02 7.58 -28.18
CA ARG A 301 -19.69 6.29 -28.19
C ARG A 301 -20.51 6.10 -29.49
N PHE A 302 -20.14 5.09 -30.26
CA PHE A 302 -20.92 4.60 -31.40
C PHE A 302 -21.88 3.50 -30.92
N GLY A 303 -23.15 3.55 -31.35
CA GLY A 303 -24.14 2.54 -31.00
C GLY A 303 -24.90 2.81 -29.69
N THR A 304 -25.47 1.76 -29.12
CA THR A 304 -26.26 1.80 -27.87
C THR A 304 -25.39 1.55 -26.65
N ARG A 305 -25.94 1.77 -25.43
CA ARG A 305 -25.22 1.57 -24.17
C ARG A 305 -24.71 0.14 -23.99
N ASP A 306 -25.46 -0.84 -24.49
CA ASP A 306 -25.16 -2.28 -24.32
C ASP A 306 -24.42 -2.90 -25.51
N LYS A 307 -24.46 -2.25 -26.70
CA LYS A 307 -23.80 -2.72 -27.94
C LYS A 307 -23.15 -1.53 -28.64
N GLY A 308 -22.03 -1.04 -28.09
CA GLY A 308 -21.35 0.12 -28.64
C GLY A 308 -19.83 -0.02 -28.69
N LEU A 309 -19.22 0.68 -29.65
CA LEU A 309 -17.79 0.90 -29.77
C LEU A 309 -17.44 2.28 -29.18
N ASN A 310 -16.37 2.39 -28.40
CA ASN A 310 -15.86 3.68 -27.93
C ASN A 310 -14.58 4.04 -28.70
N LEU A 311 -14.56 5.23 -29.29
CA LEU A 311 -13.33 5.85 -29.77
C LEU A 311 -12.79 6.77 -28.67
N LEU A 312 -11.51 6.65 -28.34
CA LEU A 312 -10.86 7.34 -27.24
C LEU A 312 -9.63 8.11 -27.75
N SER A 313 -9.51 9.37 -27.36
CA SER A 313 -8.29 10.17 -27.48
C SER A 313 -7.85 10.65 -26.09
N LEU A 314 -6.56 10.57 -25.82
CA LEU A 314 -5.94 11.01 -24.56
C LEU A 314 -4.84 12.02 -24.87
N ILE A 315 -4.77 13.08 -24.08
CA ILE A 315 -3.71 14.09 -24.11
C ILE A 315 -3.19 14.21 -22.68
N HIS A 316 -1.87 14.12 -22.54
CA HIS A 316 -1.17 14.31 -21.27
C HIS A 316 -0.16 15.44 -21.44
N ILE A 317 -0.14 16.36 -20.46
CA ILE A 317 0.81 17.48 -20.39
C ILE A 317 1.41 17.45 -18.98
N SER A 318 2.69 17.31 -18.89
CA SER A 318 3.46 17.33 -17.63
C SER A 318 4.39 18.53 -17.58
#